data_644a3a7f0e0c12c3d8cc4269d9e494ad
#
_entry.id   644a3a7f0e0c12c3d8cc4269d9e494ad
#
_cell.length_a   1.000
_cell.length_b   1.000
_cell.length_c   1.000
_cell.angle_alpha   90.00
_cell.angle_beta   90.00
_cell.angle_gamma   90.00
#
_symmetry.space_group_name_H-M   'P 1'
#
loop_
_entity.id
_entity.type
_entity.pdbx_description
1 polymer ?
#
loop_
_entity_poly.entity_id
_entity_poly.type
_entity_poly.pdbx_seq_one_letter_code
_entity_poly.pdbx_strand_id
1 'polypeptide(L)'
;MLIFPLLNDLSRKIIHIDMDAFFAAVEIRDNPKLKGKPVIIGSDPRQTGGRGVVSTCSYEARAFGVHSAMSSKEAYERCPQAVFISGNYEKYKSVGLQIRAIFKRYTDLIEPMSIDEAYLDVTENKLGIKSAVKIARLIQEDIWQELHLTASAGVSYNKFLAKMASDYQKPHGLTVILPEQAEDFLKQMDISKFHGVGKKTVERLHQMGVFTGADLLEVPEVTLIDRFGRLGYDLYRKARGIHNSPVKSNRIRKSIGKEKTYGKILRAEEDIKKELTLLSERVALNLNQQEKAGKIVILKIRYEDFSTLTKRKSLAQKTQDASQISQIALQLYEELDEKERGVRLLGITMTGF
;
A
#
# COMPACT_ATOMS: atom_id res chain seq x y z
N MET A 1 -37.80 10.30 13.50
CA MET A 1 -36.40 10.17 13.08
C MET A 1 -36.30 10.57 11.60
N LEU A 2 -35.55 11.60 11.25
CA LEU A 2 -35.37 11.97 9.85
C LEU A 2 -34.34 10.99 9.24
N ILE A 3 -34.82 10.11 8.36
CA ILE A 3 -33.96 9.17 7.61
C ILE A 3 -33.63 9.84 6.28
N PHE A 4 -32.36 10.22 6.11
CA PHE A 4 -31.88 10.72 4.83
C PHE A 4 -31.51 9.54 3.94
N PRO A 5 -31.91 9.56 2.64
CA PRO A 5 -31.54 8.51 1.72
C PRO A 5 -30.01 8.46 1.55
N LEU A 6 -29.47 7.25 1.44
CA LEU A 6 -28.06 7.06 1.13
C LEU A 6 -27.82 7.47 -0.34
N LEU A 7 -27.08 8.56 -0.53
CA LEU A 7 -26.72 9.01 -1.87
C LEU A 7 -25.63 8.09 -2.45
N ASN A 8 -25.87 7.59 -3.66
CA ASN A 8 -24.91 6.77 -4.41
C ASN A 8 -24.74 7.34 -5.81
N ASP A 9 -23.53 7.76 -6.13
CA ASP A 9 -23.19 8.29 -7.45
C ASP A 9 -22.87 7.14 -8.40
N LEU A 10 -23.79 6.82 -9.29
CA LEU A 10 -23.69 5.77 -10.30
C LEU A 10 -23.21 6.28 -11.67
N SER A 11 -22.99 7.59 -11.82
CA SER A 11 -22.69 8.22 -13.12
C SER A 11 -21.25 8.02 -13.56
N ARG A 12 -20.34 7.72 -12.62
CA ARG A 12 -18.90 7.63 -12.86
C ARG A 12 -18.50 6.30 -13.49
N LYS A 13 -17.37 6.35 -14.22
CA LYS A 13 -16.72 5.18 -14.82
C LYS A 13 -15.30 5.10 -14.26
N ILE A 14 -15.11 4.25 -13.26
CA ILE A 14 -13.84 4.11 -12.55
C ILE A 14 -13.18 2.79 -12.96
N ILE A 15 -11.93 2.88 -13.37
CA ILE A 15 -11.06 1.73 -13.61
C ILE A 15 -10.02 1.68 -12.48
N HIS A 16 -9.79 0.51 -11.93
CA HIS A 16 -8.62 0.23 -11.11
C HIS A 16 -7.69 -0.70 -11.88
N ILE A 17 -6.44 -0.30 -12.07
CA ILE A 17 -5.39 -1.11 -12.69
C ILE A 17 -4.38 -1.49 -11.61
N ASP A 18 -3.99 -2.76 -11.60
CA ASP A 18 -3.07 -3.34 -10.63
C ASP A 18 -2.15 -4.33 -11.36
N MET A 19 -0.84 -4.07 -11.34
CA MET A 19 0.14 -4.89 -12.04
C MET A 19 0.27 -6.27 -11.38
N ASP A 20 0.32 -7.31 -12.18
CA ASP A 20 0.41 -8.68 -11.69
C ASP A 20 1.81 -9.00 -11.16
N ALA A 21 1.93 -9.30 -9.85
CA ALA A 21 3.19 -9.66 -9.18
C ALA A 21 4.36 -8.72 -9.52
N PHE A 22 4.13 -7.42 -9.56
CA PHE A 22 4.88 -6.38 -10.25
C PHE A 22 6.41 -6.52 -10.18
N PHE A 23 7.01 -6.50 -9.00
CA PHE A 23 8.47 -6.57 -8.89
C PHE A 23 9.01 -7.91 -9.41
N ALA A 24 8.34 -9.02 -9.12
CA ALA A 24 8.72 -10.32 -9.62
C ALA A 24 8.56 -10.41 -11.14
N ALA A 25 7.48 -9.86 -11.69
CA ALA A 25 7.24 -9.81 -13.13
C ALA A 25 8.31 -9.01 -13.88
N VAL A 26 8.76 -7.87 -13.32
CA VAL A 26 9.88 -7.07 -13.90
C VAL A 26 11.17 -7.88 -13.91
N GLU A 27 11.51 -8.59 -12.83
CA GLU A 27 12.72 -9.41 -12.78
C GLU A 27 12.65 -10.62 -13.74
N ILE A 28 11.49 -11.25 -13.87
CA ILE A 28 11.28 -12.37 -14.81
C ILE A 28 11.35 -11.89 -16.26
N ARG A 29 10.77 -10.73 -16.58
CA ARG A 29 10.86 -10.09 -17.89
C ARG A 29 12.33 -9.85 -18.30
N ASP A 30 13.09 -9.25 -17.39
CA ASP A 30 14.47 -8.84 -17.62
C ASP A 30 15.44 -10.04 -17.62
N ASN A 31 15.06 -11.14 -16.98
CA ASN A 31 15.85 -12.40 -16.96
C ASN A 31 14.99 -13.61 -17.30
N PRO A 32 14.89 -14.00 -18.58
CA PRO A 32 14.07 -15.12 -19.05
C PRO A 32 14.38 -16.47 -18.39
N LYS A 33 15.58 -16.65 -17.78
CA LYS A 33 15.94 -17.86 -17.03
C LYS A 33 15.09 -18.07 -15.77
N LEU A 34 14.36 -17.04 -15.34
CA LEU A 34 13.44 -17.08 -14.20
C LEU A 34 12.03 -17.51 -14.59
N LYS A 35 11.71 -17.54 -15.88
CA LYS A 35 10.36 -17.91 -16.36
C LYS A 35 9.98 -19.31 -15.89
N GLY A 36 8.77 -19.42 -15.31
CA GLY A 36 8.23 -20.68 -14.77
C GLY A 36 8.84 -21.11 -13.42
N LYS A 37 9.75 -20.33 -12.85
CA LYS A 37 10.31 -20.61 -11.52
C LYS A 37 9.60 -19.79 -10.45
N PRO A 38 9.48 -20.32 -9.22
CA PRO A 38 9.04 -19.52 -8.09
C PRO A 38 10.10 -18.46 -7.76
N VAL A 39 9.75 -17.19 -7.94
CA VAL A 39 10.61 -16.02 -7.69
C VAL A 39 10.07 -15.24 -6.51
N ILE A 40 10.93 -14.89 -5.57
CA ILE A 40 10.61 -14.10 -4.37
C ILE A 40 11.50 -12.86 -4.35
N ILE A 41 10.88 -11.70 -4.31
CA ILE A 41 11.59 -10.43 -4.14
C ILE A 41 11.71 -10.14 -2.65
N GLY A 42 12.94 -10.22 -2.16
CA GLY A 42 13.28 -10.07 -0.74
C GLY A 42 14.68 -10.58 -0.45
N SER A 43 15.13 -10.39 0.79
CA SER A 43 16.43 -10.92 1.21
C SER A 43 16.39 -12.44 1.34
N ASP A 44 17.43 -13.10 0.83
CA ASP A 44 17.59 -14.55 0.98
C ASP A 44 17.86 -14.91 2.45
N PRO A 45 17.00 -15.71 3.10
CA PRO A 45 17.15 -16.03 4.51
C PRO A 45 18.41 -16.87 4.81
N ARG A 46 18.94 -17.59 3.84
CA ARG A 46 20.20 -18.36 3.96
C ARG A 46 21.41 -17.44 4.14
N GLN A 47 21.36 -16.23 3.57
CA GLN A 47 22.43 -15.22 3.67
C GLN A 47 22.25 -14.28 4.85
N THR A 48 21.01 -14.10 5.33
CA THR A 48 20.66 -13.10 6.35
C THR A 48 20.40 -13.69 7.73
N GLY A 49 20.64 -14.99 7.92
CA GLY A 49 20.32 -15.67 9.17
C GLY A 49 18.81 -15.69 9.47
N GLY A 50 17.99 -15.89 8.44
CA GLY A 50 16.55 -16.00 8.55
C GLY A 50 15.81 -14.65 8.52
N ARG A 51 16.51 -13.53 8.40
CA ARG A 51 15.92 -12.19 8.38
C ARG A 51 15.51 -11.79 6.97
N GLY A 52 14.48 -10.95 6.90
CA GLY A 52 13.93 -10.42 5.66
C GLY A 52 12.43 -10.57 5.58
N VAL A 53 11.84 -9.88 4.63
CA VAL A 53 10.40 -9.89 4.35
C VAL A 53 10.21 -9.98 2.84
N VAL A 54 9.24 -10.76 2.42
CA VAL A 54 8.80 -10.85 1.02
C VAL A 54 8.15 -9.52 0.63
N SER A 55 8.75 -8.80 -0.33
CA SER A 55 8.14 -7.60 -0.91
C SER A 55 7.01 -7.99 -1.85
N THR A 56 7.28 -8.92 -2.76
CA THR A 56 6.29 -9.60 -3.62
C THR A 56 6.86 -10.93 -4.11
N CYS A 57 6.04 -11.74 -4.74
CA CYS A 57 6.47 -13.01 -5.31
C CYS A 57 5.66 -13.36 -6.57
N SER A 58 6.25 -14.21 -7.43
CA SER A 58 5.61 -14.72 -8.64
C SER A 58 4.41 -15.62 -8.31
N TYR A 59 3.56 -15.87 -9.28
CA TYR A 59 2.40 -16.77 -9.10
C TYR A 59 2.82 -18.20 -8.83
N GLU A 60 3.94 -18.64 -9.38
CA GLU A 60 4.55 -19.93 -9.08
C GLU A 60 4.92 -20.04 -7.60
N ALA A 61 5.45 -18.99 -6.98
CA ALA A 61 5.73 -18.97 -5.54
C ALA A 61 4.44 -18.89 -4.70
N ARG A 62 3.42 -18.18 -5.18
CA ARG A 62 2.10 -18.09 -4.52
C ARG A 62 1.40 -19.44 -4.46
N ALA A 63 1.61 -20.33 -5.42
CA ALA A 63 1.09 -21.70 -5.39
C ALA A 63 1.56 -22.51 -4.17
N PHE A 64 2.71 -22.14 -3.58
CA PHE A 64 3.24 -22.71 -2.32
C PHE A 64 2.77 -21.94 -1.08
N GLY A 65 1.81 -21.00 -1.22
CA GLY A 65 1.30 -20.19 -0.12
C GLY A 65 2.23 -19.03 0.29
N VAL A 66 3.22 -18.68 -0.53
CA VAL A 66 4.06 -17.49 -0.31
C VAL A 66 3.29 -16.22 -0.68
N HIS A 67 3.38 -15.17 0.14
CA HIS A 67 2.70 -13.90 -0.10
C HIS A 67 3.52 -12.71 0.40
N SER A 68 3.17 -11.51 -0.04
CA SER A 68 3.77 -10.25 0.43
C SER A 68 3.62 -10.09 1.94
N ALA A 69 4.61 -9.46 2.57
CA ALA A 69 4.76 -9.28 4.02
C ALA A 69 5.04 -10.56 4.84
N MET A 70 5.12 -11.74 4.22
CA MET A 70 5.60 -12.97 4.86
C MET A 70 7.08 -12.84 5.22
N SER A 71 7.55 -13.45 6.33
CA SER A 71 8.98 -13.50 6.62
C SER A 71 9.73 -14.29 5.56
N SER A 72 10.96 -13.88 5.19
CA SER A 72 11.77 -14.60 4.21
C SER A 72 12.08 -16.04 4.66
N LYS A 73 12.20 -16.25 5.98
CA LYS A 73 12.39 -17.60 6.56
C LYS A 73 11.20 -18.51 6.28
N GLU A 74 10.00 -18.04 6.61
CA GLU A 74 8.75 -18.81 6.35
C GLU A 74 8.53 -19.03 4.86
N ALA A 75 8.81 -18.03 4.02
CA ALA A 75 8.71 -18.16 2.57
C ALA A 75 9.66 -19.23 2.03
N TYR A 76 10.87 -19.34 2.56
CA TYR A 76 11.82 -20.38 2.20
C TYR A 76 11.37 -21.75 2.70
N GLU A 77 10.83 -21.85 3.91
CA GLU A 77 10.29 -23.10 4.46
C GLU A 77 9.13 -23.65 3.59
N ARG A 78 8.27 -22.75 3.07
CA ARG A 78 7.17 -23.13 2.18
C ARG A 78 7.60 -23.46 0.75
N CYS A 79 8.63 -22.80 0.25
CA CYS A 79 9.11 -22.95 -1.13
C CYS A 79 10.65 -22.94 -1.18
N PRO A 80 11.33 -24.04 -0.75
CA PRO A 80 12.79 -24.10 -0.67
C PRO A 80 13.50 -23.93 -2.03
N GLN A 81 12.82 -24.28 -3.13
CA GLN A 81 13.32 -24.15 -4.51
C GLN A 81 13.18 -22.72 -5.07
N ALA A 82 12.59 -21.78 -4.32
CA ALA A 82 12.40 -20.43 -4.79
C ALA A 82 13.73 -19.68 -5.01
N VAL A 83 13.76 -18.90 -6.07
CA VAL A 83 14.84 -17.95 -6.34
C VAL A 83 14.57 -16.65 -5.62
N PHE A 84 15.40 -16.34 -4.62
CA PHE A 84 15.35 -15.05 -3.93
C PHE A 84 16.16 -14.01 -4.68
N ILE A 85 15.57 -12.85 -4.91
CA ILE A 85 16.19 -11.70 -5.58
C ILE A 85 16.06 -10.47 -4.70
N SER A 86 17.18 -9.83 -4.40
CA SER A 86 17.17 -8.50 -3.77
C SER A 86 16.52 -7.49 -4.70
N GLY A 87 15.47 -6.81 -4.23
CA GLY A 87 14.72 -5.88 -5.07
C GLY A 87 15.54 -4.65 -5.48
N ASN A 88 15.33 -4.19 -6.71
CA ASN A 88 15.87 -2.92 -7.22
C ASN A 88 14.74 -1.88 -7.34
N TYR A 89 14.53 -1.12 -6.25
CA TYR A 89 13.42 -0.17 -6.16
C TYR A 89 13.47 0.92 -7.24
N GLU A 90 14.66 1.41 -7.62
CA GLU A 90 14.78 2.45 -8.65
C GLU A 90 14.35 1.92 -10.03
N LYS A 91 14.70 0.67 -10.35
CA LYS A 91 14.19 -0.02 -11.56
C LYS A 91 12.66 -0.10 -11.55
N TYR A 92 12.07 -0.58 -10.45
CA TYR A 92 10.61 -0.70 -10.36
C TYR A 92 9.91 0.66 -10.44
N LYS A 93 10.50 1.68 -9.83
CA LYS A 93 10.00 3.06 -9.92
C LYS A 93 10.02 3.59 -11.35
N SER A 94 11.09 3.32 -12.09
CA SER A 94 11.20 3.69 -13.51
C SER A 94 10.10 3.02 -14.34
N VAL A 95 9.88 1.71 -14.16
CA VAL A 95 8.80 1.00 -14.84
C VAL A 95 7.43 1.54 -14.43
N GLY A 96 7.22 1.84 -13.15
CA GLY A 96 5.97 2.45 -12.67
C GLY A 96 5.68 3.83 -13.29
N LEU A 97 6.73 4.62 -13.60
CA LEU A 97 6.58 5.87 -14.34
C LEU A 97 6.13 5.65 -15.79
N GLN A 98 6.63 4.61 -16.46
CA GLN A 98 6.22 4.23 -17.81
C GLN A 98 4.75 3.79 -17.81
N ILE A 99 4.32 2.97 -16.85
CA ILE A 99 2.92 2.58 -16.68
C ILE A 99 2.02 3.81 -16.52
N ARG A 100 2.42 4.78 -15.68
CA ARG A 100 1.66 6.03 -15.52
C ARG A 100 1.60 6.87 -16.79
N ALA A 101 2.65 6.84 -17.62
CA ALA A 101 2.63 7.50 -18.93
C ALA A 101 1.58 6.87 -19.86
N ILE A 102 1.41 5.55 -19.82
CA ILE A 102 0.32 4.86 -20.54
C ILE A 102 -1.04 5.35 -20.03
N PHE A 103 -1.29 5.37 -18.72
CA PHE A 103 -2.56 5.83 -18.16
C PHE A 103 -2.92 7.25 -18.59
N LYS A 104 -1.95 8.16 -18.66
CA LYS A 104 -2.13 9.55 -19.07
C LYS A 104 -2.63 9.73 -20.53
N ARG A 105 -2.51 8.72 -21.36
CA ARG A 105 -3.08 8.76 -22.73
C ARG A 105 -4.60 8.74 -22.70
N TYR A 106 -5.18 8.16 -21.64
CA TYR A 106 -6.62 7.93 -21.52
C TYR A 106 -7.32 8.98 -20.67
N THR A 107 -6.72 9.41 -19.56
CA THR A 107 -7.30 10.41 -18.65
C THR A 107 -6.21 11.14 -17.86
N ASP A 108 -6.53 12.35 -17.37
CA ASP A 108 -5.69 13.07 -16.40
C ASP A 108 -6.13 12.82 -14.95
N LEU A 109 -7.33 12.27 -14.75
CA LEU A 109 -7.85 11.91 -13.44
C LEU A 109 -7.33 10.54 -13.01
N ILE A 110 -6.07 10.53 -12.54
CA ILE A 110 -5.34 9.34 -12.09
C ILE A 110 -4.96 9.51 -10.63
N GLU A 111 -5.39 8.59 -9.76
CA GLU A 111 -5.00 8.52 -8.34
C GLU A 111 -4.07 7.32 -8.13
N PRO A 112 -2.75 7.51 -8.07
CA PRO A 112 -1.82 6.44 -7.74
C PRO A 112 -1.99 6.01 -6.28
N MET A 113 -2.18 4.71 -6.06
CA MET A 113 -2.23 4.11 -4.72
C MET A 113 -0.86 3.63 -4.28
N SER A 114 -0.11 3.05 -5.23
CA SER A 114 1.27 2.60 -5.08
C SER A 114 2.08 2.91 -6.34
N ILE A 115 3.20 2.23 -6.54
CA ILE A 115 4.00 2.36 -7.77
C ILE A 115 3.44 1.51 -8.92
N ASP A 116 2.58 0.53 -8.61
CA ASP A 116 2.06 -0.50 -9.51
C ASP A 116 0.52 -0.49 -9.64
N GLU A 117 -0.19 0.33 -8.88
CA GLU A 117 -1.65 0.41 -8.97
C GLU A 117 -2.16 1.85 -8.95
N ALA A 118 -3.27 2.07 -9.65
CA ALA A 118 -3.95 3.36 -9.69
C ALA A 118 -5.44 3.23 -9.98
N TYR A 119 -6.21 4.21 -9.48
CA TYR A 119 -7.55 4.49 -9.97
C TYR A 119 -7.50 5.49 -11.11
N LEU A 120 -8.31 5.24 -12.14
CA LEU A 120 -8.52 6.12 -13.26
C LEU A 120 -10.02 6.45 -13.35
N ASP A 121 -10.36 7.73 -13.37
CA ASP A 121 -11.71 8.16 -13.72
C ASP A 121 -11.73 8.42 -15.23
N VAL A 122 -12.51 7.62 -15.95
CA VAL A 122 -12.65 7.68 -17.41
C VAL A 122 -14.06 8.06 -17.82
N THR A 123 -14.83 8.65 -16.90
CA THR A 123 -16.18 9.17 -17.17
C THR A 123 -16.15 10.11 -18.35
N GLU A 124 -15.23 11.07 -18.30
CA GLU A 124 -14.76 11.86 -19.43
C GLU A 124 -13.31 11.50 -19.71
N ASN A 125 -13.00 11.04 -20.92
CA ASN A 125 -11.68 10.56 -21.27
C ASN A 125 -11.19 11.20 -22.57
N LYS A 126 -9.86 11.22 -22.76
CA LYS A 126 -9.20 11.93 -23.87
C LYS A 126 -9.53 11.38 -25.25
N LEU A 127 -9.98 10.13 -25.34
CA LEU A 127 -10.26 9.45 -26.61
C LEU A 127 -11.74 9.47 -26.99
N GLY A 128 -12.61 10.04 -26.16
CA GLY A 128 -14.06 10.05 -26.40
C GLY A 128 -14.70 8.65 -26.38
N ILE A 129 -14.02 7.64 -25.80
CA ILE A 129 -14.51 6.26 -25.75
C ILE A 129 -15.56 6.13 -24.65
N LYS A 130 -16.79 5.77 -25.03
CA LYS A 130 -17.91 5.64 -24.08
C LYS A 130 -17.79 4.44 -23.14
N SER A 131 -17.09 3.37 -23.54
CA SER A 131 -16.96 2.12 -22.79
C SER A 131 -15.70 2.12 -21.94
N ALA A 132 -15.84 2.16 -20.61
CA ALA A 132 -14.73 1.99 -19.67
C ALA A 132 -14.06 0.59 -19.78
N VAL A 133 -14.84 -0.43 -20.12
CA VAL A 133 -14.33 -1.80 -20.36
C VAL A 133 -13.38 -1.81 -21.55
N LYS A 134 -13.73 -1.11 -22.65
CA LYS A 134 -12.84 -0.96 -23.80
C LYS A 134 -11.56 -0.24 -23.43
N ILE A 135 -11.64 0.83 -22.64
CA ILE A 135 -10.45 1.58 -22.16
C ILE A 135 -9.57 0.67 -21.28
N ALA A 136 -10.14 -0.10 -20.36
CA ALA A 136 -9.38 -1.02 -19.51
C ALA A 136 -8.61 -2.05 -20.35
N ARG A 137 -9.22 -2.63 -21.38
CA ARG A 137 -8.56 -3.56 -22.31
C ARG A 137 -7.43 -2.89 -23.09
N LEU A 138 -7.66 -1.70 -23.63
CA LEU A 138 -6.60 -0.95 -24.31
C LEU A 138 -5.42 -0.65 -23.40
N ILE A 139 -5.66 -0.29 -22.14
CA ILE A 139 -4.60 -0.07 -21.16
C ILE A 139 -3.82 -1.37 -20.90
N GLN A 140 -4.49 -2.51 -20.71
CA GLN A 140 -3.84 -3.81 -20.56
C GLN A 140 -3.00 -4.18 -21.79
N GLU A 141 -3.51 -3.91 -22.96
CA GLU A 141 -2.85 -4.14 -24.26
C GLU A 141 -1.61 -3.27 -24.43
N ASP A 142 -1.70 -1.97 -24.16
CA ASP A 142 -0.58 -1.02 -24.22
C ASP A 142 0.53 -1.44 -23.22
N ILE A 143 0.16 -1.81 -21.97
CA ILE A 143 1.10 -2.31 -20.98
C ILE A 143 1.85 -3.54 -21.50
N TRP A 144 1.13 -4.47 -22.11
CA TRP A 144 1.76 -5.68 -22.68
C TRP A 144 2.68 -5.36 -23.84
N GLN A 145 2.22 -4.57 -24.79
CA GLN A 145 2.98 -4.25 -26.02
C GLN A 145 4.26 -3.46 -25.71
N GLU A 146 4.19 -2.53 -24.77
CA GLU A 146 5.30 -1.63 -24.50
C GLU A 146 6.24 -2.12 -23.41
N LEU A 147 5.70 -2.83 -22.39
CA LEU A 147 6.47 -3.19 -21.20
C LEU A 147 6.61 -4.71 -21.01
N HIS A 148 5.91 -5.53 -21.80
CA HIS A 148 5.85 -6.98 -21.66
C HIS A 148 5.50 -7.44 -20.24
N LEU A 149 4.59 -6.71 -19.60
CA LEU A 149 4.05 -6.98 -18.28
C LEU A 149 2.54 -7.14 -18.37
N THR A 150 1.94 -7.85 -17.42
CA THR A 150 0.49 -7.97 -17.32
C THR A 150 -0.06 -7.15 -16.16
N ALA A 151 -1.29 -6.71 -16.32
CA ALA A 151 -2.05 -6.03 -15.27
C ALA A 151 -3.46 -6.61 -15.19
N SER A 152 -4.03 -6.61 -13.99
CA SER A 152 -5.45 -6.91 -13.78
C SER A 152 -6.24 -5.62 -13.65
N ALA A 153 -7.43 -5.60 -14.23
CA ALA A 153 -8.30 -4.43 -14.27
C ALA A 153 -9.66 -4.70 -13.62
N GLY A 154 -10.12 -3.75 -12.84
CA GLY A 154 -11.49 -3.73 -12.32
C GLY A 154 -12.22 -2.47 -12.79
N VAL A 155 -13.44 -2.64 -13.27
CA VAL A 155 -14.28 -1.56 -13.79
C VAL A 155 -15.57 -1.49 -13.00
N SER A 156 -15.89 -0.32 -12.47
CA SER A 156 -17.15 -0.07 -11.79
C SER A 156 -17.48 1.42 -11.76
N TYR A 157 -18.54 1.80 -11.04
CA TYR A 157 -18.97 3.20 -10.88
C TYR A 157 -18.30 3.91 -9.68
N ASN A 158 -17.50 3.20 -8.85
CA ASN A 158 -16.74 3.81 -7.76
C ASN A 158 -15.41 3.07 -7.49
N LYS A 159 -14.53 3.73 -6.74
CA LYS A 159 -13.18 3.22 -6.46
C LYS A 159 -13.18 1.91 -5.66
N PHE A 160 -14.08 1.77 -4.69
CA PHE A 160 -14.12 0.58 -3.83
C PHE A 160 -14.42 -0.66 -4.67
N LEU A 161 -15.49 -0.64 -5.46
CA LEU A 161 -15.87 -1.76 -6.31
C LEU A 161 -14.85 -2.02 -7.43
N ALA A 162 -14.28 -0.97 -8.03
CA ALA A 162 -13.24 -1.13 -9.04
C ALA A 162 -12.00 -1.85 -8.45
N LYS A 163 -11.60 -1.52 -7.20
CA LYS A 163 -10.50 -2.25 -6.52
C LYS A 163 -10.87 -3.70 -6.23
N MET A 164 -12.07 -3.96 -5.72
CA MET A 164 -12.55 -5.30 -5.46
C MET A 164 -12.57 -6.15 -6.74
N ALA A 165 -13.03 -5.56 -7.84
CA ALA A 165 -13.09 -6.18 -9.17
C ALA A 165 -11.70 -6.54 -9.70
N SER A 166 -10.69 -5.64 -9.56
CA SER A 166 -9.33 -5.90 -10.05
C SER A 166 -8.63 -7.07 -9.35
N ASP A 167 -9.03 -7.35 -8.11
CA ASP A 167 -8.46 -8.47 -7.33
C ASP A 167 -9.18 -9.81 -7.57
N TYR A 168 -10.35 -9.80 -8.22
CA TYR A 168 -11.23 -10.95 -8.31
C TYR A 168 -10.73 -12.04 -9.27
N GLN A 169 -10.15 -11.65 -10.41
CA GLN A 169 -9.68 -12.57 -11.46
C GLN A 169 -8.19 -12.32 -11.79
N LYS A 170 -7.31 -12.30 -10.80
CA LYS A 170 -5.86 -12.23 -11.03
C LYS A 170 -5.28 -13.60 -11.41
N PRO A 171 -4.24 -13.66 -12.26
CA PRO A 171 -3.60 -12.58 -13.05
C PRO A 171 -4.31 -12.29 -14.38
N HIS A 172 -3.98 -11.11 -14.96
CA HIS A 172 -4.41 -10.65 -16.29
C HIS A 172 -5.94 -10.65 -16.48
N GLY A 173 -6.66 -10.51 -15.36
CA GLY A 173 -8.13 -10.49 -15.38
C GLY A 173 -8.69 -9.10 -15.70
N LEU A 174 -9.93 -9.11 -16.16
CA LEU A 174 -10.76 -7.91 -16.29
C LEU A 174 -12.15 -8.24 -15.75
N THR A 175 -12.47 -7.63 -14.62
CA THR A 175 -13.77 -7.82 -13.95
C THR A 175 -14.55 -6.53 -13.97
N VAL A 176 -15.82 -6.63 -14.31
CA VAL A 176 -16.77 -5.50 -14.34
C VAL A 176 -17.84 -5.74 -13.27
N ILE A 177 -18.12 -4.74 -12.45
CA ILE A 177 -19.21 -4.78 -11.48
C ILE A 177 -20.17 -3.64 -11.83
N LEU A 178 -21.34 -4.00 -12.35
CA LEU A 178 -22.41 -3.05 -12.67
C LEU A 178 -23.18 -2.67 -11.39
N PRO A 179 -23.90 -1.52 -11.36
CA PRO A 179 -24.66 -1.10 -10.20
C PRO A 179 -25.65 -2.15 -9.68
N GLU A 180 -26.36 -2.81 -10.58
CA GLU A 180 -27.34 -3.87 -10.27
C GLU A 180 -26.70 -5.16 -9.73
N GLN A 181 -25.41 -5.37 -9.96
CA GLN A 181 -24.65 -6.56 -9.50
C GLN A 181 -23.89 -6.31 -8.21
N ALA A 182 -23.73 -5.04 -7.81
CA ALA A 182 -22.80 -4.66 -6.77
C ALA A 182 -23.12 -5.30 -5.39
N GLU A 183 -24.39 -5.29 -4.99
CA GLU A 183 -24.80 -5.85 -3.72
C GLU A 183 -24.62 -7.37 -3.67
N ASP A 184 -25.05 -8.08 -4.71
CA ASP A 184 -24.93 -9.53 -4.76
C ASP A 184 -23.47 -9.99 -4.85
N PHE A 185 -22.63 -9.25 -5.56
CA PHE A 185 -21.17 -9.46 -5.59
C PHE A 185 -20.57 -9.34 -4.18
N LEU A 186 -20.96 -8.28 -3.45
CA LEU A 186 -20.43 -8.01 -2.11
C LEU A 186 -20.96 -8.99 -1.06
N LYS A 187 -22.23 -9.40 -1.14
CA LYS A 187 -22.83 -10.39 -0.21
C LYS A 187 -22.05 -11.69 -0.13
N GLN A 188 -21.57 -12.19 -1.27
CA GLN A 188 -20.85 -13.45 -1.37
C GLN A 188 -19.39 -13.37 -0.92
N MET A 189 -18.88 -12.15 -0.72
CA MET A 189 -17.48 -11.93 -0.45
C MET A 189 -17.13 -12.07 1.02
N ASP A 190 -16.03 -12.80 1.30
CA ASP A 190 -15.45 -12.86 2.64
C ASP A 190 -15.04 -11.47 3.10
N ILE A 191 -15.36 -11.13 4.35
CA ILE A 191 -15.13 -9.80 4.91
C ILE A 191 -13.64 -9.42 4.94
N SER A 192 -12.74 -10.40 5.02
CA SER A 192 -11.29 -10.19 4.96
C SER A 192 -10.80 -9.69 3.60
N LYS A 193 -11.62 -9.85 2.55
CA LYS A 193 -11.34 -9.37 1.20
C LYS A 193 -11.82 -7.94 0.95
N PHE A 194 -12.62 -7.37 1.84
CA PHE A 194 -13.07 -5.99 1.68
C PHE A 194 -11.90 -5.02 1.76
N HIS A 195 -11.71 -4.24 0.71
CA HIS A 195 -10.65 -3.25 0.69
C HIS A 195 -10.77 -2.24 1.84
N GLY A 196 -9.70 -2.14 2.64
CA GLY A 196 -9.64 -1.32 3.84
C GLY A 196 -10.00 -2.04 5.14
N VAL A 197 -10.31 -3.34 5.08
CA VAL A 197 -10.51 -4.19 6.26
C VAL A 197 -9.21 -4.97 6.54
N GLY A 198 -8.43 -4.51 7.51
CA GLY A 198 -7.19 -5.17 7.93
C GLY A 198 -7.43 -6.27 8.97
N LYS A 199 -6.42 -7.11 9.25
CA LYS A 199 -6.52 -8.27 10.16
C LYS A 199 -7.22 -7.97 11.49
N LYS A 200 -6.84 -6.90 12.19
CA LYS A 200 -7.49 -6.50 13.46
C LYS A 200 -8.96 -6.13 13.31
N THR A 201 -9.35 -5.57 12.16
CA THR A 201 -10.75 -5.26 11.88
C THR A 201 -11.53 -6.53 11.57
N VAL A 202 -10.93 -7.47 10.82
CA VAL A 202 -11.50 -8.80 10.56
C VAL A 202 -11.80 -9.51 11.87
N GLU A 203 -10.81 -9.60 12.78
CA GLU A 203 -10.99 -10.23 14.10
C GLU A 203 -12.17 -9.64 14.89
N ARG A 204 -12.29 -8.32 14.90
CA ARG A 204 -13.40 -7.63 15.57
C ARG A 204 -14.76 -7.85 14.90
N LEU A 205 -14.81 -7.93 13.56
CA LEU A 205 -16.01 -8.24 12.80
C LEU A 205 -16.42 -9.70 13.05
N HIS A 206 -15.49 -10.64 13.04
CA HIS A 206 -15.75 -12.05 13.37
C HIS A 206 -16.32 -12.22 14.79
N GLN A 207 -15.82 -11.45 15.78
CA GLN A 207 -16.39 -11.43 17.15
C GLN A 207 -17.85 -10.93 17.20
N MET A 208 -18.28 -10.20 16.16
CA MET A 208 -19.67 -9.76 15.99
C MET A 208 -20.52 -10.73 15.15
N GLY A 209 -19.95 -11.86 14.71
CA GLY A 209 -20.62 -12.80 13.81
C GLY A 209 -20.64 -12.37 12.34
N VAL A 210 -19.81 -11.38 11.95
CA VAL A 210 -19.74 -10.86 10.59
C VAL A 210 -18.57 -11.51 9.86
N PHE A 211 -18.83 -12.44 8.96
CA PHE A 211 -17.84 -13.18 8.18
C PHE A 211 -17.88 -12.82 6.69
N THR A 212 -19.01 -12.37 6.20
CA THR A 212 -19.29 -12.08 4.79
C THR A 212 -19.87 -10.67 4.62
N GLY A 213 -19.95 -10.22 3.37
CA GLY A 213 -20.67 -9.01 3.03
C GLY A 213 -22.17 -9.10 3.33
N ALA A 214 -22.78 -10.29 3.22
CA ALA A 214 -24.17 -10.50 3.62
C ALA A 214 -24.36 -10.24 5.11
N ASP A 215 -23.50 -10.80 5.96
CA ASP A 215 -23.58 -10.56 7.41
C ASP A 215 -23.39 -9.07 7.74
N LEU A 216 -22.49 -8.39 7.02
CA LEU A 216 -22.25 -6.95 7.22
C LEU A 216 -23.46 -6.09 6.87
N LEU A 217 -24.26 -6.47 5.89
CA LEU A 217 -25.49 -5.76 5.50
C LEU A 217 -26.54 -5.75 6.62
N GLU A 218 -26.60 -6.81 7.41
CA GLU A 218 -27.56 -6.96 8.52
C GLU A 218 -27.18 -6.12 9.76
N VAL A 219 -25.93 -5.64 9.86
CA VAL A 219 -25.51 -4.85 11.01
C VAL A 219 -26.01 -3.41 10.89
N PRO A 220 -26.73 -2.88 11.92
CA PRO A 220 -27.18 -1.50 11.90
C PRO A 220 -26.02 -0.49 11.82
N GLU A 221 -26.25 0.63 11.10
CA GLU A 221 -25.24 1.69 10.94
C GLU A 221 -24.69 2.20 12.27
N VAL A 222 -25.60 2.42 13.25
CA VAL A 222 -25.23 2.92 14.58
C VAL A 222 -24.26 1.95 15.28
N THR A 223 -24.52 0.65 15.19
CA THR A 223 -23.67 -0.39 15.79
C THR A 223 -22.26 -0.39 15.16
N LEU A 224 -22.19 -0.24 13.84
CA LEU A 224 -20.88 -0.14 13.15
C LEU A 224 -20.14 1.12 13.55
N ILE A 225 -20.83 2.26 13.65
CA ILE A 225 -20.21 3.52 14.07
C ILE A 225 -19.70 3.45 15.51
N ASP A 226 -20.48 2.91 16.43
CA ASP A 226 -20.10 2.75 17.84
C ASP A 226 -18.87 1.85 18.01
N ARG A 227 -18.79 0.80 17.21
CA ARG A 227 -17.66 -0.16 17.27
C ARG A 227 -16.42 0.29 16.54
N PHE A 228 -16.56 0.95 15.38
CA PHE A 228 -15.44 1.23 14.44
C PHE A 228 -15.29 2.71 14.10
N GLY A 229 -16.12 3.61 14.65
CA GLY A 229 -16.07 5.03 14.36
C GLY A 229 -16.27 5.33 12.87
N ARG A 230 -15.42 6.14 12.30
CA ARG A 230 -15.46 6.50 10.87
C ARG A 230 -15.39 5.27 9.96
N LEU A 231 -14.61 4.26 10.31
CA LEU A 231 -14.54 3.04 9.53
C LEU A 231 -15.90 2.32 9.49
N GLY A 232 -16.66 2.32 10.61
CA GLY A 232 -18.01 1.75 10.65
C GLY A 232 -18.97 2.45 9.71
N TYR A 233 -18.93 3.78 9.67
CA TYR A 233 -19.67 4.59 8.70
C TYR A 233 -19.34 4.20 7.25
N ASP A 234 -18.06 4.00 6.95
CA ASP A 234 -17.59 3.63 5.62
C ASP A 234 -17.96 2.18 5.29
N LEU A 235 -17.89 1.25 6.24
CA LEU A 235 -18.25 -0.17 6.06
C LEU A 235 -19.74 -0.34 5.76
N TYR A 236 -20.62 0.36 6.48
CA TYR A 236 -22.06 0.32 6.24
C TYR A 236 -22.40 0.71 4.79
N ARG A 237 -21.77 1.73 4.28
CA ARG A 237 -21.94 2.20 2.90
C ARG A 237 -21.33 1.27 1.87
N LYS A 238 -20.12 0.81 2.13
CA LYS A 238 -19.41 -0.12 1.22
C LYS A 238 -20.16 -1.43 1.04
N ALA A 239 -20.76 -2.00 2.09
CA ALA A 239 -21.59 -3.20 1.99
C ALA A 239 -22.78 -3.02 1.02
N ARG A 240 -23.25 -1.79 0.86
CA ARG A 240 -24.33 -1.38 -0.08
C ARG A 240 -23.81 -0.85 -1.41
N GLY A 241 -22.53 -1.11 -1.74
CA GLY A 241 -21.90 -0.64 -2.99
C GLY A 241 -21.67 0.87 -3.07
N ILE A 242 -21.76 1.61 -1.96
CA ILE A 242 -21.68 3.07 -1.93
C ILE A 242 -20.28 3.54 -1.57
N HIS A 243 -19.65 4.31 -2.46
CA HIS A 243 -18.36 4.94 -2.22
C HIS A 243 -18.18 6.18 -3.11
N ASN A 244 -18.62 7.34 -2.63
CA ASN A 244 -18.68 8.57 -3.45
C ASN A 244 -17.38 9.37 -3.51
N SER A 245 -16.26 8.88 -2.91
CA SER A 245 -14.99 9.60 -2.98
C SER A 245 -14.49 9.73 -4.43
N PRO A 246 -14.17 10.94 -4.91
CA PRO A 246 -13.67 11.12 -6.27
C PRO A 246 -12.24 10.55 -6.43
N VAL A 247 -11.83 10.33 -7.66
CA VAL A 247 -10.42 10.07 -8.03
C VAL A 247 -9.66 11.39 -7.88
N LYS A 248 -8.58 11.38 -7.08
CA LYS A 248 -7.77 12.56 -6.77
C LYS A 248 -6.40 12.47 -7.43
N SER A 249 -6.19 13.25 -8.48
CA SER A 249 -4.90 13.28 -9.20
C SER A 249 -3.77 13.92 -8.38
N ASN A 250 -4.11 14.83 -7.46
CA ASN A 250 -3.13 15.53 -6.64
C ASN A 250 -3.20 15.07 -5.18
N ARG A 251 -2.11 14.46 -4.72
CA ARG A 251 -1.93 14.09 -3.31
C ARG A 251 -0.91 15.02 -2.65
N ILE A 252 -1.37 15.82 -1.70
CA ILE A 252 -0.47 16.63 -0.87
C ILE A 252 0.24 15.70 0.12
N ARG A 253 1.57 15.64 0.01
CA ARG A 253 2.39 14.86 0.94
C ARG A 253 2.38 15.52 2.32
N LYS A 254 2.00 14.76 3.35
CA LYS A 254 1.86 15.25 4.72
C LYS A 254 3.09 15.00 5.59
N SER A 255 3.96 14.07 5.20
CA SER A 255 5.18 13.72 5.94
C SER A 255 6.28 13.19 5.01
N ILE A 256 7.52 13.38 5.42
CA ILE A 256 8.72 12.80 4.80
C ILE A 256 9.52 12.14 5.91
N GLY A 257 9.81 10.84 5.78
CA GLY A 257 10.55 10.08 6.78
C GLY A 257 11.46 9.03 6.18
N LYS A 258 12.41 8.59 6.98
CA LYS A 258 13.29 7.45 6.71
C LYS A 258 13.32 6.55 7.93
N GLU A 259 13.17 5.25 7.70
CA GLU A 259 13.29 4.21 8.71
C GLU A 259 14.33 3.18 8.27
N LYS A 260 15.07 2.61 9.22
CA LYS A 260 16.03 1.55 8.99
C LYS A 260 15.87 0.45 10.04
N THR A 261 15.63 -0.76 9.57
CA THR A 261 15.69 -1.96 10.41
C THR A 261 17.12 -2.52 10.34
N TYR A 262 17.71 -2.79 11.48
CA TYR A 262 19.11 -3.22 11.57
C TYR A 262 19.24 -4.74 11.54
N GLY A 263 20.27 -5.21 10.86
CA GLY A 263 20.62 -6.64 10.82
C GLY A 263 21.08 -7.20 12.18
N LYS A 264 21.69 -6.36 13.02
CA LYS A 264 22.02 -6.64 14.43
C LYS A 264 21.28 -5.64 15.32
N ILE A 265 20.88 -6.08 16.49
CA ILE A 265 20.26 -5.20 17.48
C ILE A 265 21.30 -4.17 17.95
N LEU A 266 20.96 -2.88 17.87
CA LEU A 266 21.82 -1.83 18.39
C LEU A 266 21.64 -1.74 19.91
N ARG A 267 22.75 -1.72 20.66
CA ARG A 267 22.76 -1.58 22.11
C ARG A 267 23.65 -0.43 22.58
N ALA A 268 24.72 -0.13 21.84
CA ALA A 268 25.58 0.98 22.16
C ALA A 268 24.90 2.31 21.81
N GLU A 269 24.85 3.22 22.78
CA GLU A 269 24.22 4.53 22.65
C GLU A 269 24.87 5.35 21.51
N GLU A 270 26.19 5.25 21.36
CA GLU A 270 26.95 5.91 20.31
C GLU A 270 26.50 5.47 18.91
N ASP A 271 26.27 4.15 18.71
CA ASP A 271 25.77 3.62 17.43
C ASP A 271 24.36 4.12 17.12
N ILE A 272 23.52 4.18 18.16
CA ILE A 272 22.14 4.69 18.02
C ILE A 272 22.16 6.17 17.64
N LYS A 273 22.96 7.01 18.33
CA LYS A 273 23.10 8.43 18.04
C LYS A 273 23.66 8.68 16.63
N LYS A 274 24.66 7.91 16.23
CA LYS A 274 25.20 7.97 14.87
C LYS A 274 24.16 7.65 13.79
N GLU A 275 23.37 6.59 14.00
CA GLU A 275 22.30 6.21 13.06
C GLU A 275 21.17 7.25 13.02
N LEU A 276 20.81 7.88 14.14
CA LEU A 276 19.85 8.98 14.15
C LEU A 276 20.32 10.18 13.34
N THR A 277 21.60 10.53 13.44
CA THR A 277 22.22 11.60 12.64
C THR A 277 22.13 11.26 11.15
N LEU A 278 22.54 10.06 10.74
CA LEU A 278 22.49 9.61 9.35
C LEU A 278 21.05 9.58 8.80
N LEU A 279 20.07 9.19 9.61
CA LEU A 279 18.67 9.22 9.20
C LEU A 279 18.15 10.66 9.04
N SER A 280 18.58 11.58 9.92
CA SER A 280 18.24 12.99 9.84
C SER A 280 18.77 13.64 8.57
N GLU A 281 20.02 13.37 8.20
CA GLU A 281 20.63 13.81 6.95
C GLU A 281 19.84 13.34 5.71
N ARG A 282 19.44 12.04 5.71
CA ARG A 282 18.64 11.47 4.61
C ARG A 282 17.24 12.07 4.53
N VAL A 283 16.65 12.42 5.67
CA VAL A 283 15.35 13.11 5.71
C VAL A 283 15.52 14.53 5.18
N ALA A 284 16.54 15.27 5.64
CA ALA A 284 16.85 16.62 5.17
C ALA A 284 17.09 16.65 3.64
N LEU A 285 17.87 15.70 3.11
CA LEU A 285 18.09 15.58 1.67
C LEU A 285 16.76 15.43 0.90
N ASN A 286 15.87 14.57 1.39
CA ASN A 286 14.56 14.38 0.77
C ASN A 286 13.64 15.61 0.89
N LEU A 287 13.75 16.37 1.99
CA LEU A 287 13.01 17.62 2.17
C LEU A 287 13.49 18.67 1.15
N ASN A 288 14.81 18.82 1.01
CA ASN A 288 15.41 19.74 0.04
C ASN A 288 15.03 19.37 -1.40
N GLN A 289 15.10 18.10 -1.78
CA GLN A 289 14.69 17.63 -3.12
C GLN A 289 13.22 17.88 -3.46
N GLN A 290 12.38 18.05 -2.45
CA GLN A 290 10.95 18.29 -2.61
C GLN A 290 10.54 19.72 -2.23
N GLU A 291 11.50 20.60 -2.01
CA GLU A 291 11.31 22.01 -1.61
C GLU A 291 10.33 22.14 -0.44
N LYS A 292 10.49 21.25 0.58
CA LYS A 292 9.62 21.21 1.76
C LYS A 292 10.41 21.45 3.03
N ALA A 293 9.81 22.23 3.93
CA ALA A 293 10.26 22.37 5.30
C ALA A 293 9.15 21.97 6.26
N GLY A 294 9.50 21.24 7.32
CA GLY A 294 8.54 20.71 8.31
C GLY A 294 8.72 21.35 9.68
N LYS A 295 7.66 21.34 10.47
CA LYS A 295 7.63 21.94 11.81
C LYS A 295 7.67 20.90 12.94
N ILE A 296 7.48 19.61 12.64
CA ILE A 296 7.40 18.55 13.64
C ILE A 296 8.38 17.45 13.30
N VAL A 297 9.31 17.19 14.22
CA VAL A 297 10.21 16.03 14.18
C VAL A 297 9.58 14.89 14.96
N ILE A 298 9.56 13.70 14.37
CA ILE A 298 9.04 12.48 14.99
C ILE A 298 10.15 11.44 14.99
N LEU A 299 10.51 10.96 16.20
CA LEU A 299 11.37 9.82 16.42
C LEU A 299 10.52 8.57 16.62
N LYS A 300 10.84 7.51 15.87
CA LYS A 300 10.27 6.18 16.03
C LYS A 300 11.35 5.18 16.38
N ILE A 301 11.14 4.42 17.45
CA ILE A 301 12.01 3.33 17.87
C ILE A 301 11.18 2.05 17.94
N ARG A 302 11.72 0.97 17.40
CA ARG A 302 11.20 -0.37 17.64
C ARG A 302 12.27 -1.19 18.33
N TYR A 303 11.92 -1.78 19.44
CA TYR A 303 12.79 -2.60 20.22
C TYR A 303 12.84 -4.06 19.72
N GLU A 304 13.72 -4.87 20.30
CA GLU A 304 13.94 -6.26 19.91
C GLU A 304 12.71 -7.16 20.13
N ASP A 305 11.86 -6.84 21.10
CA ASP A 305 10.58 -7.48 21.39
C ASP A 305 9.42 -7.00 20.47
N PHE A 306 9.74 -6.20 19.45
CA PHE A 306 8.79 -5.57 18.51
C PHE A 306 7.87 -4.51 19.12
N SER A 307 7.97 -4.18 20.41
CA SER A 307 7.30 -2.99 20.93
C SER A 307 7.82 -1.74 20.22
N THR A 308 6.95 -0.76 20.02
CA THR A 308 7.29 0.46 19.26
C THR A 308 6.94 1.69 20.07
N LEU A 309 7.89 2.59 20.21
CA LEU A 309 7.74 3.90 20.80
C LEU A 309 7.79 4.97 19.69
N THR A 310 6.98 6.02 19.85
CA THR A 310 7.02 7.19 18.99
C THR A 310 6.96 8.44 19.85
N LYS A 311 7.98 9.30 19.75
CA LYS A 311 8.03 10.62 20.39
C LYS A 311 8.09 11.71 19.32
N ARG A 312 7.54 12.90 19.62
CA ARG A 312 7.55 14.03 18.69
C ARG A 312 7.83 15.34 19.39
N LYS A 313 8.45 16.27 18.67
CA LYS A 313 8.68 17.64 19.10
C LYS A 313 8.30 18.63 18.01
N SER A 314 7.56 19.66 18.38
CA SER A 314 7.24 20.78 17.48
C SER A 314 8.30 21.87 17.60
N LEU A 315 8.69 22.43 16.46
CA LEU A 315 9.64 23.52 16.34
C LEU A 315 8.91 24.86 16.27
N ALA A 316 9.56 25.94 16.67
CA ALA A 316 9.03 27.29 16.51
C ALA A 316 8.88 27.67 15.03
N GLN A 317 9.85 27.29 14.19
CA GLN A 317 9.88 27.55 12.75
C GLN A 317 10.02 26.25 11.96
N LYS A 318 9.58 26.27 10.69
CA LYS A 318 9.80 25.13 9.78
C LYS A 318 11.28 25.03 9.43
N THR A 319 11.77 23.81 9.32
CA THR A 319 13.17 23.53 8.93
C THR A 319 13.27 22.40 7.93
N GLN A 320 14.33 22.42 7.15
CA GLN A 320 14.84 21.33 6.33
C GLN A 320 16.33 21.06 6.60
N ASP A 321 16.87 21.74 7.62
CA ASP A 321 18.28 21.64 8.03
C ASP A 321 18.56 20.33 8.77
N ALA A 322 19.58 19.60 8.30
CA ALA A 322 19.95 18.29 8.84
C ALA A 322 20.40 18.37 10.31
N SER A 323 21.15 19.43 10.66
CA SER A 323 21.70 19.58 12.00
C SER A 323 20.61 19.84 13.03
N GLN A 324 19.64 20.70 12.69
CA GLN A 324 18.49 20.95 13.54
C GLN A 324 17.62 19.70 13.72
N ILE A 325 17.36 18.97 12.64
CA ILE A 325 16.59 17.72 12.70
C ILE A 325 17.31 16.69 13.57
N SER A 326 18.62 16.54 13.38
CA SER A 326 19.46 15.62 14.18
C SER A 326 19.50 16.01 15.65
N GLN A 327 19.69 17.29 15.97
CA GLN A 327 19.69 17.77 17.35
C GLN A 327 18.39 17.44 18.08
N ILE A 328 17.25 17.63 17.43
CA ILE A 328 15.94 17.31 18.01
C ILE A 328 15.74 15.80 18.12
N ALA A 329 16.17 15.02 17.14
CA ALA A 329 16.08 13.56 17.20
C ALA A 329 16.90 12.98 18.35
N LEU A 330 18.10 13.50 18.56
CA LEU A 330 18.98 13.13 19.70
C LEU A 330 18.36 13.54 21.04
N GLN A 331 17.80 14.77 21.13
CA GLN A 331 17.11 15.20 22.34
C GLN A 331 15.91 14.29 22.65
N LEU A 332 15.08 13.94 21.66
CA LEU A 332 13.96 13.01 21.86
C LEU A 332 14.42 11.62 22.30
N TYR A 333 15.58 11.18 21.84
CA TYR A 333 16.21 9.93 22.28
C TYR A 333 16.71 10.04 23.73
N GLU A 334 17.34 11.14 24.10
CA GLU A 334 17.85 11.38 25.47
C GLU A 334 16.72 11.45 26.52
N GLU A 335 15.54 11.89 26.13
CA GLU A 335 14.34 11.92 26.96
C GLU A 335 13.67 10.55 27.16
N LEU A 336 14.29 9.43 26.72
CA LEU A 336 13.75 8.09 26.90
C LEU A 336 14.23 7.47 28.21
N ASP A 337 13.30 6.84 28.93
CA ASP A 337 13.58 6.17 30.21
C ASP A 337 14.23 4.78 30.01
N GLU A 338 13.99 4.12 28.85
CA GLU A 338 14.37 2.74 28.57
C GLU A 338 15.50 2.63 27.54
N LYS A 339 16.63 3.31 27.78
CA LYS A 339 17.77 3.34 26.82
C LYS A 339 18.55 2.02 26.75
N GLU A 340 18.43 1.17 27.75
CA GLU A 340 19.15 -0.12 27.84
C GLU A 340 18.57 -1.20 26.91
N ARG A 341 17.35 -0.97 26.40
CA ARG A 341 16.68 -1.93 25.52
C ARG A 341 17.34 -1.97 24.15
N GLY A 342 17.50 -3.18 23.63
CA GLY A 342 18.05 -3.39 22.30
C GLY A 342 17.16 -2.80 21.19
N VAL A 343 17.73 -1.95 20.34
CA VAL A 343 17.01 -1.25 19.26
C VAL A 343 17.09 -2.05 17.95
N ARG A 344 15.93 -2.42 17.43
CA ARG A 344 15.75 -3.13 16.16
C ARG A 344 15.58 -2.20 14.96
N LEU A 345 14.88 -1.07 15.14
CA LEU A 345 14.58 -0.10 14.08
C LEU A 345 14.62 1.31 14.65
N LEU A 346 15.18 2.20 13.87
CA LEU A 346 15.08 3.65 14.06
C LEU A 346 14.39 4.31 12.88
N GLY A 347 13.64 5.36 13.14
CA GLY A 347 13.00 6.17 12.11
C GLY A 347 12.91 7.64 12.51
N ILE A 348 13.15 8.52 11.55
CA ILE A 348 12.95 9.96 11.68
C ILE A 348 11.94 10.38 10.63
N THR A 349 10.96 11.17 11.05
CA THR A 349 9.93 11.70 10.16
C THR A 349 9.69 13.18 10.42
N MET A 350 9.63 13.96 9.36
CA MET A 350 9.23 15.37 9.38
C MET A 350 7.80 15.52 8.89
N THR A 351 7.03 16.39 9.55
CA THR A 351 5.65 16.73 9.18
C THR A 351 5.34 18.18 9.56
N GLY A 352 4.11 18.65 9.24
CA GLY A 352 3.75 20.07 9.48
C GLY A 352 4.33 20.99 8.41
N PHE A 353 4.21 20.60 7.14
CA PHE A 353 4.68 21.31 5.97
C PHE A 353 3.91 22.61 5.71
#